data_35ee51c4d94ddb313d1288b6e059e36a
#
_entry.id   35ee51c4d94ddb313d1288b6e059e36a
#
_cell.length_a   1.000
_cell.length_b   1.000
_cell.length_c   1.000
_cell.angle_alpha   90.00
_cell.angle_beta   90.00
_cell.angle_gamma   90.00
#
_symmetry.space_group_name_H-M   'P 1'
#
loop_
_entity.id
_entity.type
_entity.pdbx_description
1 polymer ?
#
loop_
_entity_poly.entity_id
_entity_poly.type
_entity_poly.pdbx_seq_one_letter_code
_entity_poly.pdbx_strand_id
1 'polypeptide(L)' 'YVNSRWSTFVLYAIAIVVSALNIMLLFS' A
#
# COMPACT_ATOMS: atom_id res chain seq x y z
N TYR A 1 -17.93 -12.35 4.35
CA TYR A 1 -17.35 -13.13 3.25
C TYR A 1 -16.17 -12.41 2.65
N VAL A 2 -15.01 -12.73 3.12
CA VAL A 2 -13.82 -12.02 2.69
C VAL A 2 -13.11 -12.83 1.61
N ASN A 3 -12.93 -12.21 0.46
CA ASN A 3 -12.15 -12.79 -0.60
C ASN A 3 -10.68 -12.53 -0.29
N SER A 4 -9.93 -13.56 0.06
CA SER A 4 -8.54 -13.40 0.47
C SER A 4 -7.69 -12.74 -0.63
N ARG A 5 -8.03 -12.98 -1.88
CA ARG A 5 -7.33 -12.38 -3.01
C ARG A 5 -7.55 -10.87 -3.05
N TRP A 6 -8.79 -10.45 -2.86
CA TRP A 6 -9.12 -9.04 -2.83
C TRP A 6 -8.46 -8.34 -1.65
N SER A 7 -8.50 -9.00 -0.49
CA SER A 7 -7.89 -8.47 0.71
C SER A 7 -6.38 -8.25 0.51
N THR A 8 -5.70 -9.21 -0.09
CA THR A 8 -4.28 -9.10 -0.37
C THR A 8 -4.00 -7.94 -1.31
N PHE A 9 -4.83 -7.77 -2.32
CA PHE A 9 -4.67 -6.67 -3.27
C PHE A 9 -4.75 -5.32 -2.56
N VAL A 10 -5.74 -5.17 -1.69
CA VAL A 10 -5.93 -3.91 -0.95
C VAL A 10 -4.75 -3.64 -0.04
N LEU A 11 -4.25 -4.67 0.65
CA LEU A 11 -3.11 -4.51 1.55
C LEU A 11 -1.86 -4.06 0.79
N TYR A 12 -1.61 -4.66 -0.35
CA TYR A 12 -0.47 -4.27 -1.17
C TYR A 12 -0.61 -2.85 -1.70
N ALA A 13 -1.81 -2.47 -2.10
CA ALA A 13 -2.06 -1.12 -2.58
C ALA A 13 -1.74 -0.08 -1.51
N ILE A 14 -2.21 -0.32 -0.29
CA ILE A 14 -1.94 0.58 0.82
C ILE A 14 -0.45 0.66 1.12
N ALA A 15 0.23 -0.48 1.13
CA ALA A 15 1.67 -0.53 1.40
C ALA A 15 2.45 0.27 0.37
N ILE A 16 2.08 0.16 -0.89
CA ILE A 16 2.75 0.90 -1.98
C ILE A 16 2.55 2.40 -1.80
N VAL A 17 1.32 2.83 -1.51
CA VAL A 17 1.03 4.25 -1.33
C VAL A 17 1.80 4.82 -0.15
N VAL A 18 1.79 4.13 0.98
CA VAL A 18 2.50 4.59 2.17
C VAL A 18 4.00 4.66 1.91
N SER A 19 4.55 3.65 1.25
CA SER A 19 5.98 3.63 0.92
C SER A 19 6.36 4.77 0.00
N ALA A 20 5.54 5.04 -1.01
CA ALA A 20 5.79 6.14 -1.94
C ALA A 20 5.80 7.48 -1.22
N LEU A 21 4.84 7.69 -0.32
CA LEU A 21 4.78 8.93 0.45
C LEU A 21 6.01 9.08 1.35
N ASN A 22 6.46 8.00 1.96
CA ASN A 22 7.64 8.02 2.81
C ASN A 22 8.89 8.39 2.01
N ILE A 23 9.04 7.82 0.83
CA ILE A 23 10.19 8.12 -0.04
C ILE A 23 10.14 9.58 -0.48
N MET A 24 8.98 10.06 -0.84
CA MET A 24 8.81 11.46 -1.22
C MET A 24 9.25 12.40 -0.11
N LEU A 25 8.83 12.12 1.12
CA LEU A 25 9.21 12.94 2.27
C LEU A 25 10.71 12.91 2.52
N LEU A 26 11.35 11.78 2.26
CA LEU A 26 12.79 11.65 2.42
C LEU A 26 13.54 12.53 1.42
N PHE A 27 13.01 12.67 0.23
CA PHE A 27 13.63 13.44 -0.83
C PHE A 27 13.31 14.94 -0.73
N SER A 28 12.25 15.28 -0.02
CA SER A 28 11.86 16.68 0.18
C SER A 28 12.69 17.39 1.28
#